data_6aac3b7c08db658cdc6f6afad0f4b5cd
#
_entry.id   6aac3b7c08db658cdc6f6afad0f4b5cd
#
_cell.length_a   1.000
_cell.length_b   1.000
_cell.length_c   1.000
_cell.angle_alpha   90.00
_cell.angle_beta   90.00
_cell.angle_gamma   90.00
#
_symmetry.space_group_name_H-M   'P 1'
#
loop_
_entity.id
_entity.type
_entity.pdbx_description
1 polymer ?
#
loop_
_entity_poly.entity_id
_entity_poly.type
_entity_poly.pdbx_seq_one_letter_code
_entity_poly.pdbx_strand_id
1 'polypeptide(L)'
;MRAVHHLLRTLLLGCLVASQAWGTWSIVVVDLATGEVAVATATCVTNLDLRSTVTVLVPGYGAGAHQSAIDVSGANRLINWQMLQDGYPVSEILQEIKDNDSTKGFRQIGLVSLLGDTTSFTGPHTGDWGGGATGQVGSLVYAVQGNGLAGELVVIECEQALRTSTGPLADRLLDAMDAAAIMGGDGRCSCSIPFPDSCGAPPPGTWKSSHIATLLIGRPGDPIEPCVPTGCSDGNLYMALNVAYAQLGDPDPLITLRQQYQTWSSGQVGRPDAYSS
;
A
#
# COMPACT_ATOMS: atom_id res chain seq x y z
N MET A 1 42.26 -5.94 57.65
CA MET A 1 41.71 -6.70 56.52
C MET A 1 40.49 -5.95 56.00
N ARG A 2 40.64 -5.22 54.89
CA ARG A 2 39.56 -4.42 54.28
C ARG A 2 39.06 -5.20 53.09
N ALA A 3 37.80 -5.60 53.14
CA ALA A 3 37.11 -6.25 52.02
C ALA A 3 36.64 -5.19 51.00
N VAL A 4 37.11 -5.33 49.77
CA VAL A 4 36.72 -4.49 48.64
C VAL A 4 35.55 -5.17 47.93
N HIS A 5 34.36 -4.57 48.00
CA HIS A 5 33.20 -5.02 47.24
C HIS A 5 33.25 -4.43 45.83
N HIS A 6 33.54 -5.25 44.83
CA HIS A 6 33.36 -4.92 43.43
C HIS A 6 31.88 -5.08 43.08
N LEU A 7 31.19 -3.95 42.89
CA LEU A 7 29.86 -3.91 42.25
C LEU A 7 30.06 -4.09 40.74
N LEU A 8 29.74 -5.26 40.22
CA LEU A 8 29.56 -5.47 38.79
C LEU A 8 28.23 -4.80 38.37
N ARG A 9 28.35 -3.64 37.71
CA ARG A 9 27.22 -3.04 36.96
C ARG A 9 27.09 -3.76 35.63
N THR A 10 26.16 -4.68 35.51
CA THR A 10 25.74 -5.27 34.25
C THR A 10 24.97 -4.21 33.46
N LEU A 11 25.61 -3.62 32.45
CA LEU A 11 24.92 -2.82 31.43
C LEU A 11 24.07 -3.81 30.59
N LEU A 12 22.74 -3.81 30.81
CA LEU A 12 21.81 -4.36 29.84
C LEU A 12 21.79 -3.42 28.63
N LEU A 13 22.54 -3.79 27.61
CA LEU A 13 22.39 -3.21 26.27
C LEU A 13 21.07 -3.74 25.73
N GLY A 14 19.99 -2.98 25.94
CA GLY A 14 18.72 -3.22 25.26
C GLY A 14 18.96 -3.05 23.75
N CYS A 15 19.00 -4.15 23.03
CA CYS A 15 18.93 -4.14 21.58
C CYS A 15 17.55 -3.55 21.21
N LEU A 16 17.52 -2.25 20.96
CA LEU A 16 16.41 -1.63 20.23
C LEU A 16 16.44 -2.23 18.83
N VAL A 17 15.63 -3.26 18.60
CA VAL A 17 15.27 -3.68 17.25
C VAL A 17 14.47 -2.53 16.68
N ALA A 18 15.16 -1.61 16.02
CA ALA A 18 14.52 -0.60 15.22
C ALA A 18 13.68 -1.37 14.18
N SER A 19 12.36 -1.33 14.32
CA SER A 19 11.46 -1.81 13.27
C SER A 19 11.77 -0.95 12.05
N GLN A 20 12.49 -1.52 11.09
CA GLN A 20 12.81 -0.81 9.86
C GLN A 20 11.50 -0.46 9.16
N ALA A 21 11.22 0.81 9.04
CA ALA A 21 10.15 1.31 8.20
C ALA A 21 10.47 0.87 6.75
N TRP A 22 9.56 0.13 6.13
CA TRP A 22 9.74 -0.34 4.76
C TRP A 22 9.16 0.69 3.82
N GLY A 23 9.96 1.24 2.91
CA GLY A 23 9.49 2.11 1.86
C GLY A 23 8.44 1.39 1.02
N THR A 24 7.36 2.07 0.73
CA THR A 24 6.22 1.53 -0.01
C THR A 24 5.40 2.70 -0.51
N TRP A 25 4.84 2.62 -1.71
CA TRP A 25 3.74 3.52 -2.09
C TRP A 25 2.47 2.74 -2.40
N SER A 26 1.34 3.37 -2.20
CA SER A 26 0.04 2.78 -2.47
C SER A 26 -0.99 3.81 -2.90
N ILE A 27 -1.98 3.31 -3.63
CA ILE A 27 -3.16 4.02 -4.08
C ILE A 27 -4.35 3.20 -3.59
N VAL A 28 -5.27 3.82 -2.86
CA VAL A 28 -6.57 3.24 -2.53
C VAL A 28 -7.66 4.09 -3.15
N VAL A 29 -8.63 3.45 -3.81
CA VAL A 29 -9.66 4.16 -4.59
C VAL A 29 -11.00 3.46 -4.43
N VAL A 30 -12.07 4.25 -4.39
CA VAL A 30 -13.42 3.78 -4.67
C VAL A 30 -14.01 4.59 -5.83
N ASP A 31 -14.76 3.93 -6.70
CA ASP A 31 -15.56 4.58 -7.75
C ASP A 31 -17.03 4.59 -7.32
N LEU A 32 -17.53 5.77 -6.95
CA LEU A 32 -18.91 5.95 -6.49
C LEU A 32 -19.95 5.70 -7.59
N ALA A 33 -19.55 5.71 -8.87
CA ALA A 33 -20.47 5.45 -9.98
C ALA A 33 -20.63 3.95 -10.24
N THR A 34 -19.57 3.15 -10.11
CA THR A 34 -19.59 1.70 -10.39
C THR A 34 -19.68 0.86 -9.12
N GLY A 35 -19.32 1.43 -7.96
CA GLY A 35 -19.14 0.69 -6.71
C GLY A 35 -17.86 -0.14 -6.67
N GLU A 36 -16.95 0.04 -7.63
CA GLU A 36 -15.62 -0.60 -7.60
C GLU A 36 -14.78 -0.05 -6.45
N VAL A 37 -14.06 -0.95 -5.79
CA VAL A 37 -13.08 -0.63 -4.74
C VAL A 37 -11.73 -1.21 -5.14
N ALA A 38 -10.63 -0.47 -4.92
CA ALA A 38 -9.35 -0.89 -5.42
C ALA A 38 -8.17 -0.52 -4.50
N VAL A 39 -7.13 -1.35 -4.53
CA VAL A 39 -5.81 -1.06 -3.94
C VAL A 39 -4.73 -1.40 -4.96
N ALA A 40 -3.82 -0.47 -5.17
CA ALA A 40 -2.57 -0.71 -5.89
C ALA A 40 -1.40 -0.32 -4.98
N THR A 41 -0.37 -1.17 -4.89
CA THR A 41 0.79 -0.92 -4.02
C THR A 41 2.05 -1.58 -4.55
N ALA A 42 3.22 -0.99 -4.25
CA ALA A 42 4.51 -1.52 -4.63
C ALA A 42 5.60 -1.17 -3.60
N THR A 43 6.62 -2.01 -3.48
CA THR A 43 7.71 -1.87 -2.51
C THR A 43 9.00 -2.52 -2.97
N CYS A 44 10.13 -2.08 -2.41
CA CYS A 44 11.46 -2.65 -2.62
C CYS A 44 11.74 -3.90 -1.75
N VAL A 45 10.78 -4.41 -1.02
CA VAL A 45 10.89 -5.68 -0.30
C VAL A 45 10.68 -6.83 -1.27
N THR A 46 11.36 -7.97 -1.06
CA THR A 46 11.30 -9.12 -2.00
C THR A 46 10.51 -10.31 -1.46
N ASN A 47 10.59 -10.59 -0.16
CA ASN A 47 10.18 -11.86 0.45
C ASN A 47 8.79 -11.80 1.09
N LEU A 48 7.82 -11.15 0.42
CA LEU A 48 6.44 -11.12 0.91
C LEU A 48 5.42 -10.98 -0.23
N ASP A 49 4.17 -11.17 0.12
CA ASP A 49 3.00 -10.85 -0.70
C ASP A 49 2.29 -9.64 -0.09
N LEU A 50 2.15 -8.56 -0.88
CA LEU A 50 1.51 -7.31 -0.42
C LEU A 50 0.03 -7.51 -0.11
N ARG A 51 -0.64 -8.48 -0.75
CA ARG A 51 -2.03 -8.82 -0.49
C ARG A 51 -2.23 -9.30 0.96
N SER A 52 -1.25 -10.03 1.49
CA SER A 52 -1.31 -10.58 2.84
C SER A 52 -0.89 -9.60 3.93
N THR A 53 -0.18 -8.52 3.57
CA THR A 53 0.48 -7.66 4.57
C THR A 53 0.04 -6.20 4.56
N VAL A 54 -0.34 -5.67 3.40
CA VAL A 54 -0.61 -4.25 3.21
C VAL A 54 -2.08 -3.98 2.92
N THR A 55 -2.70 -4.77 2.03
CA THR A 55 -3.99 -4.43 1.47
C THR A 55 -5.16 -4.90 2.34
N VAL A 56 -6.21 -4.07 2.35
CA VAL A 56 -7.56 -4.43 2.80
C VAL A 56 -8.51 -4.06 1.67
N LEU A 57 -9.30 -5.03 1.21
CA LEU A 57 -10.31 -4.80 0.17
C LEU A 57 -11.63 -5.40 0.62
N VAL A 58 -12.66 -4.57 0.71
CA VAL A 58 -14.01 -4.97 1.13
C VAL A 58 -14.99 -4.61 0.01
N PRO A 59 -15.26 -5.54 -0.93
CA PRO A 59 -16.19 -5.28 -2.04
C PRO A 59 -17.54 -4.76 -1.57
N GLY A 60 -18.02 -3.67 -2.18
CA GLY A 60 -19.25 -3.02 -1.78
C GLY A 60 -19.15 -2.05 -0.60
N TYR A 61 -17.97 -1.86 0.00
CA TYR A 61 -17.78 -0.96 1.16
C TYR A 61 -16.60 -0.01 1.02
N GLY A 62 -15.39 -0.50 0.77
CA GLY A 62 -14.20 0.34 0.71
C GLY A 62 -12.89 -0.42 0.66
N ALA A 63 -11.80 0.31 0.82
CA ALA A 63 -10.45 -0.24 0.75
C ALA A 63 -9.47 0.48 1.69
N GLY A 64 -8.36 -0.18 1.99
CA GLY A 64 -7.27 0.39 2.76
C GLY A 64 -5.91 -0.18 2.39
N ALA A 65 -4.87 0.63 2.65
CA ALA A 65 -3.47 0.21 2.60
C ALA A 65 -2.79 0.53 3.93
N HIS A 66 -2.17 -0.48 4.54
CA HIS A 66 -1.49 -0.41 5.84
C HIS A 66 -0.02 -0.76 5.64
N GLN A 67 0.85 0.25 5.63
CA GLN A 67 2.23 0.12 5.22
C GLN A 67 3.24 0.80 6.16
N SER A 68 4.51 0.89 5.75
CA SER A 68 5.67 1.26 6.54
C SER A 68 6.08 0.11 7.47
N ALA A 69 6.12 0.26 8.78
CA ALA A 69 6.27 -0.92 9.64
C ALA A 69 4.97 -1.74 9.62
N ILE A 70 5.06 -2.99 9.18
CA ILE A 70 3.89 -3.87 9.06
C ILE A 70 3.40 -4.28 10.45
N ASP A 71 2.09 -4.18 10.68
CA ASP A 71 1.44 -4.84 11.80
C ASP A 71 1.31 -6.34 11.51
N VAL A 72 2.25 -7.11 12.05
CA VAL A 72 2.29 -8.57 11.87
C VAL A 72 1.12 -9.30 12.54
N SER A 73 0.46 -8.67 13.51
CA SER A 73 -0.75 -9.23 14.14
C SER A 73 -1.97 -9.14 13.24
N GLY A 74 -1.97 -8.24 12.26
CA GLY A 74 -3.10 -7.94 11.39
C GLY A 74 -4.24 -7.16 12.08
N ALA A 75 -4.06 -6.74 13.34
CA ALA A 75 -5.12 -6.09 14.12
C ALA A 75 -5.62 -4.81 13.45
N ASN A 76 -4.72 -3.96 12.95
CA ASN A 76 -5.08 -2.72 12.27
C ASN A 76 -5.89 -2.98 10.99
N ARG A 77 -5.53 -4.02 10.22
CA ARG A 77 -6.25 -4.40 9.01
C ARG A 77 -7.62 -5.01 9.36
N LEU A 78 -7.71 -5.77 10.43
CA LEU A 78 -8.97 -6.34 10.92
C LEU A 78 -9.95 -5.25 11.37
N ILE A 79 -9.48 -4.23 12.11
CA ILE A 79 -10.29 -3.06 12.49
C ILE A 79 -10.83 -2.37 11.22
N ASN A 80 -9.97 -2.08 10.26
CA ASN A 80 -10.38 -1.46 9.00
C ASN A 80 -11.44 -2.31 8.27
N TRP A 81 -11.18 -3.59 8.08
CA TRP A 81 -12.07 -4.52 7.39
C TRP A 81 -13.45 -4.61 8.04
N GLN A 82 -13.49 -4.71 9.37
CA GLN A 82 -14.74 -4.84 10.11
C GLN A 82 -15.54 -3.54 10.11
N MET A 83 -14.90 -2.42 10.45
CA MET A 83 -15.58 -1.12 10.54
C MET A 83 -16.06 -0.59 9.19
N LEU A 84 -15.38 -0.92 8.07
CA LEU A 84 -15.90 -0.64 6.73
C LEU A 84 -17.24 -1.33 6.50
N GLN A 85 -17.38 -2.60 6.86
CA GLN A 85 -18.64 -3.34 6.73
C GLN A 85 -19.74 -2.83 7.66
N ASP A 86 -19.33 -2.35 8.84
CA ASP A 86 -20.26 -1.74 9.80
C ASP A 86 -20.67 -0.31 9.40
N GLY A 87 -20.13 0.24 8.30
CA GLY A 87 -20.50 1.54 7.72
C GLY A 87 -19.94 2.74 8.46
N TYR A 88 -18.81 2.59 9.17
CA TYR A 88 -18.14 3.71 9.83
C TYR A 88 -17.42 4.61 8.83
N PRO A 89 -17.41 5.95 9.06
CA PRO A 89 -16.56 6.87 8.32
C PRO A 89 -15.07 6.52 8.48
N VAL A 90 -14.27 6.69 7.42
CA VAL A 90 -12.84 6.32 7.47
C VAL A 90 -12.02 7.13 8.48
N SER A 91 -12.48 8.32 8.86
CA SER A 91 -11.87 9.10 9.94
C SER A 91 -12.01 8.42 11.31
N GLU A 92 -13.17 7.79 11.59
CA GLU A 92 -13.41 7.04 12.81
C GLU A 92 -12.63 5.73 12.81
N ILE A 93 -12.57 5.03 11.65
CA ILE A 93 -11.76 3.83 11.47
C ILE A 93 -10.28 4.14 11.76
N LEU A 94 -9.75 5.23 11.19
CA LEU A 94 -8.37 5.63 11.44
C LEU A 94 -8.13 5.98 12.91
N GLN A 95 -9.09 6.63 13.56
CA GLN A 95 -8.97 6.96 14.99
C GLN A 95 -8.95 5.70 15.86
N GLU A 96 -9.84 4.74 15.59
CA GLU A 96 -9.87 3.45 16.30
C GLU A 96 -8.56 2.69 16.15
N ILE A 97 -7.99 2.62 14.93
CA ILE A 97 -6.67 2.03 14.68
C ILE A 97 -5.59 2.74 15.51
N LYS A 98 -5.58 4.07 15.52
CA LYS A 98 -4.58 4.85 16.26
C LYS A 98 -4.69 4.69 17.78
N ASP A 99 -5.86 4.45 18.29
CA ASP A 99 -6.10 4.27 19.73
C ASP A 99 -5.67 2.87 20.19
N ASN A 100 -5.75 1.90 19.30
CA ASN A 100 -5.37 0.52 19.60
C ASN A 100 -3.92 0.14 19.21
N ASP A 101 -3.23 0.96 18.40
CA ASP A 101 -1.84 0.72 18.00
C ASP A 101 -0.85 1.63 18.74
N SER A 102 -0.17 1.09 19.74
CA SER A 102 0.88 1.81 20.49
C SER A 102 2.10 2.17 19.62
N THR A 103 2.24 1.54 18.44
CA THR A 103 3.34 1.76 17.47
C THR A 103 2.89 2.55 16.25
N LYS A 104 1.73 3.22 16.32
CA LYS A 104 1.16 4.03 15.22
C LYS A 104 2.14 5.04 14.60
N GLY A 105 3.10 5.54 15.36
CA GLY A 105 4.14 6.45 14.85
C GLY A 105 5.00 5.87 13.73
N PHE A 106 5.03 4.55 13.56
CA PHE A 106 5.74 3.82 12.51
C PHE A 106 4.82 3.35 11.37
N ARG A 107 3.52 3.69 11.40
CA ARG A 107 2.55 3.27 10.38
C ARG A 107 2.29 4.37 9.36
N GLN A 108 1.96 3.92 8.15
CA GLN A 108 1.34 4.76 7.15
C GLN A 108 0.07 4.06 6.66
N ILE A 109 -1.06 4.77 6.66
CA ILE A 109 -2.38 4.21 6.42
C ILE A 109 -3.16 5.12 5.48
N GLY A 110 -3.72 4.56 4.41
CA GLY A 110 -4.67 5.23 3.53
C GLY A 110 -5.97 4.45 3.50
N LEU A 111 -7.10 5.13 3.65
CA LEU A 111 -8.43 4.53 3.70
C LEU A 111 -9.40 5.28 2.79
N VAL A 112 -10.29 4.54 2.14
CA VAL A 112 -11.40 5.09 1.35
C VAL A 112 -12.66 4.27 1.59
N SER A 113 -13.83 4.88 1.50
CA SER A 113 -15.10 4.17 1.56
C SER A 113 -16.10 4.61 0.48
N LEU A 114 -17.06 3.75 0.15
CA LEU A 114 -18.17 4.08 -0.74
C LEU A 114 -19.17 5.08 -0.13
N LEU A 115 -18.96 5.51 1.12
CA LEU A 115 -19.64 6.68 1.68
C LEU A 115 -19.14 8.00 1.04
N GLY A 116 -18.04 7.94 0.28
CA GLY A 116 -17.44 9.09 -0.39
C GLY A 116 -16.39 9.81 0.46
N ASP A 117 -15.87 9.17 1.49
CA ASP A 117 -14.85 9.73 2.38
C ASP A 117 -13.49 9.05 2.18
N THR A 118 -12.43 9.79 2.52
CA THR A 118 -11.05 9.36 2.38
C THR A 118 -10.19 9.94 3.49
N THR A 119 -9.15 9.22 3.87
CA THR A 119 -8.14 9.72 4.82
C THR A 119 -6.77 9.12 4.54
N SER A 120 -5.72 9.83 4.92
CA SER A 120 -4.34 9.33 4.90
C SER A 120 -3.63 9.76 6.18
N PHE A 121 -2.85 8.85 6.76
CA PHE A 121 -2.03 9.09 7.94
C PHE A 121 -0.61 8.62 7.67
N THR A 122 0.36 9.50 7.92
CA THR A 122 1.78 9.21 7.89
C THR A 122 2.36 9.45 9.27
N GLY A 123 2.80 8.39 9.95
CA GLY A 123 3.40 8.49 11.27
C GLY A 123 4.78 9.14 11.21
N PRO A 124 5.22 9.82 12.30
CA PRO A 124 6.48 10.59 12.31
C PRO A 124 7.76 9.74 12.21
N HIS A 125 7.65 8.41 12.25
CA HIS A 125 8.78 7.48 12.22
C HIS A 125 8.72 6.52 11.01
N THR A 126 8.11 6.95 9.89
CA THR A 126 7.94 6.12 8.69
C THR A 126 9.12 6.13 7.74
N GLY A 127 10.23 6.81 8.10
CA GLY A 127 11.46 6.89 7.29
C GLY A 127 11.52 8.16 6.43
N ASP A 128 12.67 8.34 5.77
CA ASP A 128 12.94 9.51 4.94
C ASP A 128 12.02 9.52 3.72
N TRP A 129 11.65 10.66 3.36
CA TRP A 129 10.46 11.11 2.67
C TRP A 129 9.25 10.20 2.85
N GLY A 130 8.25 10.71 3.56
CA GLY A 130 6.94 10.07 3.71
C GLY A 130 5.83 11.10 3.70
N GLY A 131 4.75 10.80 2.97
CA GLY A 131 3.61 11.69 2.85
C GLY A 131 2.48 11.07 2.04
N GLY A 132 1.41 11.82 1.82
CA GLY A 132 0.26 11.37 1.04
C GLY A 132 -0.67 12.51 0.66
N ALA A 133 -1.55 12.22 -0.29
CA ALA A 133 -2.61 13.09 -0.76
C ALA A 133 -3.95 12.34 -0.73
N THR A 134 -5.02 13.04 -0.47
CA THR A 134 -6.39 12.53 -0.54
C THR A 134 -7.24 13.45 -1.40
N GLY A 135 -8.23 12.90 -2.08
CA GLY A 135 -9.08 13.75 -2.92
C GLY A 135 -10.19 13.00 -3.62
N GLN A 136 -10.85 13.75 -4.50
CA GLN A 136 -11.88 13.24 -5.39
C GLN A 136 -11.68 13.81 -6.79
N VAL A 137 -11.92 13.00 -7.82
CA VAL A 137 -12.00 13.42 -9.22
C VAL A 137 -13.13 12.66 -9.91
N GLY A 138 -14.15 13.39 -10.34
CA GLY A 138 -15.38 12.74 -10.83
C GLY A 138 -16.01 11.86 -9.76
N SER A 139 -16.23 10.59 -10.10
CA SER A 139 -16.73 9.58 -9.15
C SER A 139 -15.65 8.89 -8.31
N LEU A 140 -14.36 9.09 -8.60
CA LEU A 140 -13.27 8.46 -7.86
C LEU A 140 -12.93 9.24 -6.60
N VAL A 141 -13.01 8.58 -5.44
CA VAL A 141 -12.49 9.05 -4.15
C VAL A 141 -11.24 8.24 -3.83
N TYR A 142 -10.14 8.90 -3.46
CA TYR A 142 -8.84 8.24 -3.36
C TYR A 142 -7.98 8.75 -2.20
N ALA A 143 -7.03 7.90 -1.81
CA ALA A 143 -5.83 8.28 -1.08
C ALA A 143 -4.59 7.70 -1.79
N VAL A 144 -3.56 8.53 -1.97
CA VAL A 144 -2.24 8.16 -2.48
C VAL A 144 -1.23 8.47 -1.40
N GLN A 145 -0.41 7.53 -1.02
CA GLN A 145 0.60 7.72 0.01
C GLN A 145 1.84 6.87 -0.23
N GLY A 146 2.95 7.30 0.37
CA GLY A 146 4.17 6.52 0.37
C GLY A 146 5.15 6.99 1.43
N ASN A 147 6.09 6.12 1.75
CA ASN A 147 7.18 6.37 2.68
C ASN A 147 8.46 5.71 2.18
N GLY A 148 9.62 6.23 2.56
CA GLY A 148 10.91 5.77 2.05
C GLY A 148 11.03 5.93 0.53
N LEU A 149 10.40 6.95 -0.03
CA LEU A 149 10.34 7.20 -1.46
C LEU A 149 11.54 8.00 -1.96
N ALA A 150 11.77 7.98 -3.28
CA ALA A 150 12.79 8.80 -3.94
C ALA A 150 12.55 10.31 -3.75
N GLY A 151 11.32 10.72 -3.42
CA GLY A 151 10.95 12.10 -3.14
C GLY A 151 9.45 12.35 -3.28
N GLU A 152 9.05 13.58 -3.02
CA GLU A 152 7.65 14.03 -3.05
C GLU A 152 6.97 13.82 -4.40
N LEU A 153 7.71 13.98 -5.50
CA LEU A 153 7.18 13.84 -6.86
C LEU A 153 6.62 12.44 -7.13
N VAL A 154 7.02 11.41 -6.40
CA VAL A 154 6.43 10.07 -6.51
C VAL A 154 4.93 10.12 -6.21
N VAL A 155 4.52 10.81 -5.15
CA VAL A 155 3.10 10.96 -4.77
C VAL A 155 2.39 11.97 -5.67
N ILE A 156 3.02 13.11 -5.97
CA ILE A 156 2.43 14.19 -6.79
C ILE A 156 2.09 13.67 -8.19
N GLU A 157 3.05 13.05 -8.88
CA GLU A 157 2.83 12.56 -10.26
C GLU A 157 1.90 11.34 -10.30
N CYS A 158 1.95 10.49 -9.26
CA CYS A 158 0.99 9.40 -9.07
C CYS A 158 -0.45 9.93 -8.98
N GLU A 159 -0.69 10.92 -8.11
CA GLU A 159 -2.00 11.56 -7.96
C GLU A 159 -2.43 12.25 -9.26
N GLN A 160 -1.52 13.01 -9.89
CA GLN A 160 -1.81 13.72 -11.14
C GLN A 160 -2.22 12.74 -12.25
N ALA A 161 -1.51 11.63 -12.41
CA ALA A 161 -1.86 10.61 -13.39
C ALA A 161 -3.22 9.98 -13.08
N LEU A 162 -3.51 9.62 -11.82
CA LEU A 162 -4.82 9.10 -11.41
C LEU A 162 -5.95 10.07 -11.76
N ARG A 163 -5.74 11.37 -11.59
CA ARG A 163 -6.74 12.42 -11.83
C ARG A 163 -6.98 12.70 -13.30
N THR A 164 -5.95 12.54 -14.15
CA THR A 164 -6.01 12.93 -15.57
C THR A 164 -6.20 11.76 -16.52
N SER A 165 -5.80 10.55 -16.12
CA SER A 165 -6.02 9.33 -16.89
C SER A 165 -7.52 9.05 -17.03
N THR A 166 -7.90 8.43 -18.14
CA THR A 166 -9.27 8.10 -18.50
C THR A 166 -9.42 6.61 -18.81
N GLY A 167 -10.64 6.12 -18.88
CA GLY A 167 -10.92 4.71 -19.15
C GLY A 167 -11.26 3.91 -17.89
N PRO A 168 -11.17 2.57 -17.96
CA PRO A 168 -11.43 1.68 -16.82
C PRO A 168 -10.54 1.99 -15.62
N LEU A 169 -11.02 1.70 -14.40
CA LEU A 169 -10.28 1.95 -13.17
C LEU A 169 -8.89 1.30 -13.18
N ALA A 170 -8.77 0.10 -13.75
CA ALA A 170 -7.49 -0.61 -13.87
C ALA A 170 -6.44 0.17 -14.68
N ASP A 171 -6.84 0.75 -15.82
CA ASP A 171 -5.93 1.55 -16.65
C ASP A 171 -5.45 2.78 -15.88
N ARG A 172 -6.36 3.49 -15.22
CA ARG A 172 -6.04 4.69 -14.43
C ARG A 172 -5.09 4.37 -13.27
N LEU A 173 -5.29 3.24 -12.59
CA LEU A 173 -4.40 2.79 -11.52
C LEU A 173 -3.02 2.41 -12.04
N LEU A 174 -2.93 1.69 -13.16
CA LEU A 174 -1.65 1.34 -13.77
C LEU A 174 -0.91 2.58 -14.26
N ASP A 175 -1.60 3.57 -14.85
CA ASP A 175 -0.99 4.83 -15.26
C ASP A 175 -0.44 5.62 -14.06
N ALA A 176 -1.18 5.62 -12.95
CA ALA A 176 -0.74 6.26 -11.71
C ALA A 176 0.47 5.53 -11.10
N MET A 177 0.49 4.19 -11.11
CA MET A 177 1.65 3.42 -10.67
C MET A 177 2.87 3.66 -11.55
N ASP A 178 2.72 3.71 -12.87
CA ASP A 178 3.81 4.00 -13.81
C ASP A 178 4.37 5.42 -13.58
N ALA A 179 3.50 6.41 -13.33
CA ALA A 179 3.93 7.77 -13.01
C ALA A 179 4.77 7.82 -11.72
N ALA A 180 4.36 7.10 -10.68
CA ALA A 180 5.13 6.95 -9.45
C ALA A 180 6.50 6.28 -9.72
N ALA A 181 6.53 5.24 -10.54
CA ALA A 181 7.77 4.54 -10.90
C ALA A 181 8.74 5.42 -11.68
N ILE A 182 8.23 6.24 -12.61
CA ILE A 182 9.04 7.21 -13.36
C ILE A 182 9.71 8.21 -12.42
N MET A 183 9.09 8.57 -11.31
CA MET A 183 9.68 9.44 -10.28
C MET A 183 10.59 8.69 -9.30
N GLY A 184 10.83 7.39 -9.50
CA GLY A 184 11.75 6.57 -8.70
C GLY A 184 11.07 5.61 -7.73
N GLY A 185 9.80 5.78 -7.41
CA GLY A 185 9.05 4.89 -6.51
C GLY A 185 9.71 4.75 -5.13
N ASP A 186 9.95 3.51 -4.71
CA ASP A 186 10.68 3.21 -3.47
C ASP A 186 12.17 3.54 -3.64
N GLY A 187 12.62 4.57 -2.95
CA GLY A 187 13.98 5.11 -3.05
C GLY A 187 15.07 4.14 -2.61
N ARG A 188 14.74 3.09 -1.88
CA ARG A 188 15.71 2.03 -1.54
C ARG A 188 16.08 1.17 -2.74
N CYS A 189 15.19 1.06 -3.74
CA CYS A 189 15.48 0.41 -5.01
C CYS A 189 16.13 1.36 -6.01
N SER A 190 15.62 2.58 -6.09
CA SER A 190 15.98 3.53 -7.14
C SER A 190 17.17 4.43 -6.77
N CYS A 191 17.50 4.53 -5.48
CA CYS A 191 18.58 5.37 -4.97
C CYS A 191 19.48 4.62 -3.99
N SER A 192 19.11 4.57 -2.71
CA SER A 192 19.96 4.02 -1.66
C SER A 192 19.12 3.57 -0.45
N ILE A 193 19.46 2.43 0.13
CA ILE A 193 18.77 1.92 1.33
C ILE A 193 18.89 2.90 2.52
N PRO A 194 20.06 3.44 2.85
CA PRO A 194 20.17 4.33 4.01
C PRO A 194 19.64 5.74 3.77
N PHE A 195 19.53 6.19 2.49
CA PHE A 195 19.12 7.55 2.13
C PHE A 195 18.24 7.50 0.86
N PRO A 196 16.99 7.03 0.96
CA PRO A 196 16.15 6.74 -0.20
C PRO A 196 15.81 7.97 -1.04
N ASP A 197 15.77 9.16 -0.46
CA ASP A 197 15.44 10.43 -1.13
C ASP A 197 16.66 11.26 -1.57
N SER A 198 17.88 10.75 -1.36
CA SER A 198 19.10 11.51 -1.62
C SER A 198 19.44 11.70 -3.10
N CYS A 199 18.86 10.90 -4.00
CA CYS A 199 19.11 10.96 -5.43
C CYS A 199 18.19 11.95 -6.18
N GLY A 200 17.13 12.42 -5.53
CA GLY A 200 16.06 13.20 -6.15
C GLY A 200 15.03 12.35 -6.89
N ALA A 201 13.94 12.98 -7.29
CA ALA A 201 12.84 12.36 -8.03
C ALA A 201 12.60 13.16 -9.35
N PRO A 202 12.83 12.56 -10.55
CA PRO A 202 13.34 11.20 -10.76
C PRO A 202 14.82 11.03 -10.39
N PRO A 203 15.26 9.82 -9.97
CA PRO A 203 16.67 9.54 -9.78
C PRO A 203 17.47 9.58 -11.09
N PRO A 204 18.78 9.85 -11.06
CA PRO A 204 19.61 9.83 -12.29
C PRO A 204 19.88 8.40 -12.76
N GLY A 205 19.98 8.20 -14.07
CA GLY A 205 20.36 6.92 -14.68
C GLY A 205 19.21 5.93 -14.86
N THR A 206 19.48 4.64 -14.68
CA THR A 206 18.48 3.57 -14.75
C THR A 206 18.28 2.95 -13.37
N TRP A 207 17.03 2.73 -13.01
CA TRP A 207 16.64 2.17 -11.70
C TRP A 207 15.48 1.20 -11.82
N LYS A 208 15.22 0.47 -10.74
CA LYS A 208 13.96 -0.20 -10.48
C LYS A 208 13.16 0.64 -9.51
N SER A 209 11.86 0.73 -9.72
CA SER A 209 10.98 1.46 -8.80
C SER A 209 10.61 0.63 -7.57
N SER A 210 10.62 -0.70 -7.72
CA SER A 210 10.22 -1.67 -6.69
C SER A 210 10.67 -3.07 -7.06
N HIS A 211 10.45 -4.05 -6.15
CA HIS A 211 10.66 -5.47 -6.43
C HIS A 211 9.36 -6.25 -6.55
N ILE A 212 8.36 -5.89 -5.75
CA ILE A 212 7.04 -6.52 -5.76
C ILE A 212 5.95 -5.45 -5.85
N ALA A 213 4.82 -5.84 -6.45
CA ALA A 213 3.66 -4.97 -6.61
C ALA A 213 2.37 -5.78 -6.72
N THR A 214 1.25 -5.18 -6.33
CA THR A 214 -0.09 -5.74 -6.52
C THR A 214 -1.08 -4.67 -6.93
N LEU A 215 -2.10 -5.09 -7.71
CA LEU A 215 -3.27 -4.29 -8.04
C LEU A 215 -4.50 -5.18 -7.92
N LEU A 216 -5.40 -4.78 -7.03
CA LEU A 216 -6.65 -5.49 -6.72
C LEU A 216 -7.84 -4.60 -7.01
N ILE A 217 -8.87 -5.15 -7.64
CA ILE A 217 -10.16 -4.48 -7.84
C ILE A 217 -11.27 -5.44 -7.44
N GLY A 218 -12.12 -5.01 -6.50
CA GLY A 218 -13.36 -5.67 -6.14
C GLY A 218 -14.56 -4.92 -6.68
N ARG A 219 -15.60 -5.65 -7.06
CA ARG A 219 -16.88 -5.13 -7.54
C ARG A 219 -18.01 -5.44 -6.56
N PRO A 220 -19.12 -4.71 -6.63
CA PRO A 220 -20.33 -5.12 -5.94
C PRO A 220 -20.72 -6.55 -6.34
N GLY A 221 -20.90 -7.42 -5.34
CA GLY A 221 -21.23 -8.83 -5.56
C GLY A 221 -20.03 -9.77 -5.51
N ASP A 222 -18.80 -9.28 -5.54
CA ASP A 222 -17.62 -10.11 -5.22
C ASP A 222 -17.70 -10.59 -3.77
N PRO A 223 -17.21 -11.83 -3.47
CA PRO A 223 -17.21 -12.33 -2.10
C PRO A 223 -16.38 -11.45 -1.17
N ILE A 224 -16.89 -11.23 0.04
CA ILE A 224 -16.12 -10.63 1.13
C ILE A 224 -15.45 -11.76 1.90
N GLU A 225 -14.17 -11.95 1.65
CA GLU A 225 -13.38 -12.96 2.34
C GLU A 225 -13.04 -12.54 3.77
N PRO A 226 -12.90 -13.49 4.71
CA PRO A 226 -12.52 -13.17 6.08
C PRO A 226 -11.16 -12.47 6.15
N CYS A 227 -11.08 -11.42 6.96
CA CYS A 227 -9.79 -10.80 7.29
C CYS A 227 -9.14 -11.60 8.43
N VAL A 228 -7.98 -12.15 8.16
CA VAL A 228 -7.15 -12.90 9.10
C VAL A 228 -5.76 -12.28 9.16
N PRO A 229 -4.92 -12.58 10.17
CA PRO A 229 -3.58 -11.99 10.27
C PRO A 229 -2.72 -12.18 9.02
N THR A 230 -2.97 -13.22 8.22
CA THR A 230 -2.25 -13.54 6.99
C THR A 230 -2.85 -12.94 5.73
N GLY A 231 -3.94 -12.18 5.80
CA GLY A 231 -4.52 -11.49 4.64
C GLY A 231 -5.95 -11.03 4.85
N CYS A 232 -6.30 -9.95 4.18
CA CYS A 232 -7.66 -9.36 4.15
C CYS A 232 -8.11 -9.09 2.69
N SER A 233 -7.49 -9.72 1.70
CA SER A 233 -7.70 -9.44 0.27
C SER A 233 -7.40 -10.65 -0.63
N ASP A 234 -7.47 -11.86 -0.10
CA ASP A 234 -7.15 -13.09 -0.85
C ASP A 234 -8.34 -13.70 -1.59
N GLY A 235 -9.45 -12.98 -1.65
CA GLY A 235 -10.70 -13.50 -2.21
C GLY A 235 -10.76 -13.58 -3.73
N ASN A 236 -11.86 -14.12 -4.22
CA ASN A 236 -12.24 -14.16 -5.64
C ASN A 236 -12.68 -12.76 -6.09
N LEU A 237 -11.72 -11.88 -6.34
CA LEU A 237 -11.96 -10.50 -6.78
C LEU A 237 -12.14 -10.43 -8.29
N TYR A 238 -12.85 -9.40 -8.74
CA TYR A 238 -12.97 -9.08 -10.17
C TYR A 238 -11.60 -9.03 -10.87
N MET A 239 -10.60 -8.45 -10.22
CA MET A 239 -9.21 -8.44 -10.71
C MET A 239 -8.23 -8.57 -9.55
N ALA A 240 -7.25 -9.47 -9.72
CA ALA A 240 -6.13 -9.62 -8.81
C ALA A 240 -4.84 -9.81 -9.60
N LEU A 241 -4.09 -8.74 -9.81
CA LEU A 241 -2.77 -8.77 -10.43
C LEU A 241 -1.73 -8.72 -9.33
N ASN A 242 -0.74 -9.62 -9.36
CA ASN A 242 0.20 -9.74 -8.26
C ASN A 242 1.58 -10.21 -8.71
N VAL A 243 2.61 -9.52 -8.24
CA VAL A 243 4.03 -9.90 -8.35
C VAL A 243 4.57 -9.95 -6.93
N ALA A 244 4.70 -11.16 -6.39
CA ALA A 244 5.17 -11.42 -5.03
C ALA A 244 6.42 -12.29 -5.06
N TYR A 245 7.20 -12.28 -3.97
CA TYR A 245 8.39 -13.12 -3.79
C TYR A 245 9.44 -12.98 -4.91
N ALA A 246 9.56 -11.79 -5.51
CA ALA A 246 10.48 -11.54 -6.61
C ALA A 246 11.95 -11.63 -6.20
N GLN A 247 12.81 -11.96 -7.18
CA GLN A 247 14.25 -11.94 -7.01
C GLN A 247 14.83 -10.57 -7.39
N LEU A 248 16.01 -10.23 -6.86
CA LEU A 248 16.66 -8.94 -7.14
C LEU A 248 16.93 -8.73 -8.65
N GLY A 249 17.17 -9.80 -9.40
CA GLY A 249 17.43 -9.76 -10.84
C GLY A 249 16.19 -9.69 -11.73
N ASP A 250 14.98 -9.86 -11.17
CA ASP A 250 13.74 -9.81 -11.94
C ASP A 250 13.50 -8.39 -12.49
N PRO A 251 12.72 -8.23 -13.56
CA PRO A 251 12.34 -6.90 -14.07
C PRO A 251 11.56 -6.09 -13.01
N ASP A 252 11.38 -4.80 -13.28
CA ASP A 252 10.48 -3.97 -12.47
C ASP A 252 9.07 -4.60 -12.46
N PRO A 253 8.43 -4.79 -11.30
CA PRO A 253 7.16 -5.51 -11.20
C PRO A 253 6.02 -4.83 -11.94
N LEU A 254 6.09 -3.52 -12.19
CA LEU A 254 5.05 -2.81 -12.94
C LEU A 254 5.00 -3.26 -14.40
N ILE A 255 6.16 -3.62 -14.99
CA ILE A 255 6.20 -4.25 -16.32
C ILE A 255 5.39 -5.56 -16.31
N THR A 256 5.60 -6.37 -15.29
CA THR A 256 4.89 -7.65 -15.14
C THR A 256 3.39 -7.43 -14.86
N LEU A 257 3.00 -6.46 -14.02
CA LEU A 257 1.60 -6.12 -13.80
C LEU A 257 0.90 -5.69 -15.10
N ARG A 258 1.55 -4.88 -15.93
CA ARG A 258 1.01 -4.50 -17.25
C ARG A 258 0.80 -5.71 -18.15
N GLN A 259 1.73 -6.67 -18.18
CA GLN A 259 1.60 -7.91 -18.94
C GLN A 259 0.44 -8.78 -18.41
N GLN A 260 0.33 -8.91 -17.08
CA GLN A 260 -0.78 -9.62 -16.45
C GLN A 260 -2.13 -8.96 -16.81
N TYR A 261 -2.19 -7.64 -16.77
CA TYR A 261 -3.39 -6.89 -17.16
C TYR A 261 -3.76 -7.10 -18.63
N GLN A 262 -2.82 -7.05 -19.54
CA GLN A 262 -3.05 -7.32 -20.96
C GLN A 262 -3.59 -8.73 -21.18
N THR A 263 -3.03 -9.73 -20.51
CA THR A 263 -3.49 -11.11 -20.56
C THR A 263 -4.90 -11.25 -19.99
N TRP A 264 -5.17 -10.63 -18.85
CA TRP A 264 -6.48 -10.63 -18.21
C TRP A 264 -7.54 -9.92 -19.08
N SER A 265 -7.23 -8.74 -19.62
CA SER A 265 -8.17 -7.95 -20.45
C SER A 265 -8.48 -8.60 -21.80
N SER A 266 -7.55 -9.42 -22.34
CA SER A 266 -7.77 -10.18 -23.57
C SER A 266 -8.64 -11.43 -23.37
N GLY A 267 -9.05 -11.75 -22.11
CA GLY A 267 -9.85 -12.94 -21.80
C GLY A 267 -9.06 -14.26 -21.83
N GLN A 268 -7.73 -14.22 -21.91
CA GLN A 268 -6.87 -15.43 -21.92
C GLN A 268 -6.70 -16.08 -20.53
N VAL A 269 -6.99 -15.34 -19.44
CA VAL A 269 -7.07 -15.87 -18.08
C VAL A 269 -8.50 -15.66 -17.61
N GLY A 270 -9.13 -16.71 -17.06
CA GLY A 270 -10.55 -16.73 -16.71
C GLY A 270 -11.00 -15.46 -15.99
N ARG A 271 -11.63 -14.61 -16.76
CA ARG A 271 -12.43 -13.51 -16.24
C ARG A 271 -13.55 -14.18 -15.48
N PRO A 272 -13.83 -13.88 -14.22
CA PRO A 272 -15.14 -14.22 -13.68
C PRO A 272 -16.13 -13.52 -14.61
N ASP A 273 -16.86 -14.30 -15.40
CA ASP A 273 -17.78 -13.75 -16.38
C ASP A 273 -18.67 -12.73 -15.69
N ALA A 274 -18.76 -11.55 -16.31
CA ALA A 274 -19.70 -10.55 -15.92
C ALA A 274 -21.01 -11.26 -15.58
N TYR A 275 -21.48 -11.09 -14.35
CA TYR A 275 -22.82 -11.48 -14.00
C TYR A 275 -23.73 -10.84 -15.04
N SER A 276 -24.21 -11.65 -15.96
CA SER A 276 -25.22 -11.27 -16.93
C SER A 276 -26.44 -10.83 -16.13
N SER A 277 -26.77 -9.56 -16.32
CA SER A 277 -27.90 -8.81 -15.80
C SER A 277 -29.17 -9.61 -15.67
#